data_3a2cfc0c93cc0c9fbac088e2be7fd802
#
_entry.id   3a2cfc0c93cc0c9fbac088e2be7fd802
#
_cell.length_a   1.000
_cell.length_b   1.000
_cell.length_c   1.000
_cell.angle_alpha   90.00
_cell.angle_beta   90.00
_cell.angle_gamma   90.00
#
_symmetry.space_group_name_H-M   'P 1'
#
loop_
_entity.id
_entity.type
_entity.pdbx_description
1 polymer ?
#
loop_
_entity_poly.entity_id
_entity_poly.type
_entity_poly.pdbx_seq_one_letter_code
_entity_poly.pdbx_strand_id
1 'polypeptide(L)'
;MGFLAPAAPYVVGALGVATYKQQGTIGEFNKSVNERNAKVLEGQALQIEEKAKFDVAQFNKKFKQLEGTTKVALAKSGVVMDSGSAYNIELSNAFEAELQTQLIEYNAKVAASNKMEEANFARISGQMAKNQAKLAQLNTLVSTGTSLLTMSNA
;
A
#
# COMPACT_ATOMS: atom_id res chain seq x y z
N MET A 1 -42.05 -23.85 -47.33
CA MET A 1 -42.19 -23.74 -45.86
C MET A 1 -40.92 -24.20 -45.23
N GLY A 2 -40.06 -23.24 -44.85
CA GLY A 2 -38.77 -23.49 -44.28
C GLY A 2 -38.88 -23.79 -42.79
N PHE A 3 -38.42 -24.96 -42.37
CA PHE A 3 -38.22 -25.33 -40.98
C PHE A 3 -37.05 -24.57 -40.39
N LEU A 4 -37.30 -23.47 -39.72
CA LEU A 4 -36.37 -22.77 -38.84
C LEU A 4 -36.71 -23.17 -37.40
N ALA A 5 -36.17 -24.28 -36.93
CA ALA A 5 -36.14 -24.65 -35.52
C ALA A 5 -35.01 -25.64 -35.33
N PRO A 6 -34.33 -25.73 -34.23
CA PRO A 6 -34.25 -25.04 -32.96
C PRO A 6 -32.79 -24.63 -32.62
N ALA A 7 -32.25 -23.60 -33.22
CA ALA A 7 -30.91 -23.10 -32.89
C ALA A 7 -30.91 -22.22 -31.63
N ALA A 8 -32.04 -21.71 -31.17
CA ALA A 8 -32.17 -20.78 -30.08
C ALA A 8 -31.56 -21.30 -28.72
N PRO A 9 -31.82 -22.51 -28.25
CA PRO A 9 -31.28 -22.96 -26.98
C PRO A 9 -29.76 -23.12 -26.99
N TYR A 10 -29.15 -23.52 -28.12
CA TYR A 10 -27.71 -23.65 -28.26
C TYR A 10 -27.00 -22.28 -28.26
N VAL A 11 -27.58 -21.26 -28.85
CA VAL A 11 -27.08 -19.89 -28.87
C VAL A 11 -27.11 -19.30 -27.45
N VAL A 12 -28.19 -19.45 -26.71
CA VAL A 12 -28.32 -18.95 -25.33
C VAL A 12 -27.29 -19.65 -24.41
N GLY A 13 -27.13 -20.95 -24.52
CA GLY A 13 -26.14 -21.71 -23.76
C GLY A 13 -24.70 -21.27 -24.06
N ALA A 14 -24.36 -21.09 -25.34
CA ALA A 14 -23.02 -20.68 -25.76
C ALA A 14 -22.69 -19.25 -25.28
N LEU A 15 -23.63 -18.32 -25.37
CA LEU A 15 -23.48 -16.96 -24.86
C LEU A 15 -23.32 -16.94 -23.33
N GLY A 16 -24.11 -17.71 -22.62
CA GLY A 16 -24.01 -17.84 -21.16
C GLY A 16 -22.65 -18.35 -20.71
N VAL A 17 -22.08 -19.37 -21.37
CA VAL A 17 -20.73 -19.90 -21.07
C VAL A 17 -19.63 -18.87 -21.39
N ALA A 18 -19.75 -18.16 -22.49
CA ALA A 18 -18.78 -17.10 -22.86
C ALA A 18 -18.76 -15.98 -21.83
N THR A 19 -19.93 -15.48 -21.43
CA THR A 19 -20.07 -14.44 -20.41
C THR A 19 -19.55 -14.91 -19.05
N TYR A 20 -19.85 -16.15 -18.65
CA TYR A 20 -19.35 -16.77 -17.44
C TYR A 20 -17.82 -16.76 -17.38
N LYS A 21 -17.14 -17.23 -18.42
CA LYS A 21 -15.68 -17.23 -18.51
C LYS A 21 -15.11 -15.83 -18.46
N GLN A 22 -15.68 -14.90 -19.20
CA GLN A 22 -15.24 -13.50 -19.24
C GLN A 22 -15.30 -12.83 -17.86
N GLN A 23 -16.38 -13.02 -17.12
CA GLN A 23 -16.54 -12.47 -15.76
C GLN A 23 -15.47 -13.02 -14.81
N GLY A 24 -15.17 -14.33 -14.88
CA GLY A 24 -14.09 -14.92 -14.09
C GLY A 24 -12.72 -14.34 -14.40
N THR A 25 -12.42 -14.16 -15.68
CA THR A 25 -11.15 -13.55 -16.13
C THR A 25 -11.01 -12.11 -15.66
N ILE A 26 -12.08 -11.31 -15.73
CA ILE A 26 -12.10 -9.92 -15.24
C ILE A 26 -11.85 -9.88 -13.72
N GLY A 27 -12.49 -10.79 -12.96
CA GLY A 27 -12.29 -10.87 -11.51
C GLY A 27 -10.85 -11.19 -11.11
N GLU A 28 -10.22 -12.16 -11.78
CA GLU A 28 -8.81 -12.51 -11.54
C GLU A 28 -7.86 -11.40 -11.99
N PHE A 29 -8.13 -10.76 -13.12
CA PHE A 29 -7.36 -9.61 -13.59
C PHE A 29 -7.40 -8.47 -12.57
N ASN A 30 -8.59 -8.07 -12.13
CA ASN A 30 -8.75 -7.00 -11.14
C ASN A 30 -8.05 -7.34 -9.83
N LYS A 31 -8.12 -8.58 -9.36
CA LYS A 31 -7.36 -9.04 -8.20
C LYS A 31 -5.86 -8.88 -8.42
N SER A 32 -5.34 -9.32 -9.57
CA SER A 32 -3.91 -9.23 -9.90
C SER A 32 -3.41 -7.78 -9.96
N VAL A 33 -4.21 -6.86 -10.53
CA VAL A 33 -3.89 -5.43 -10.54
C VAL A 33 -3.81 -4.87 -9.12
N ASN A 34 -4.78 -5.20 -8.26
CA ASN A 34 -4.80 -4.73 -6.88
C ASN A 34 -3.65 -5.34 -6.05
N GLU A 35 -3.28 -6.59 -6.27
CA GLU A 35 -2.10 -7.20 -5.64
C GLU A 35 -0.80 -6.51 -6.07
N ARG A 36 -0.69 -6.13 -7.35
CA ARG A 36 0.45 -5.35 -7.84
C ARG A 36 0.49 -3.97 -7.21
N ASN A 37 -0.63 -3.28 -7.10
CA ASN A 37 -0.73 -1.99 -6.42
C ASN A 37 -0.33 -2.10 -4.95
N ALA A 38 -0.76 -3.14 -4.25
CA ALA A 38 -0.36 -3.41 -2.88
C ALA A 38 1.17 -3.57 -2.75
N LYS A 39 1.82 -4.32 -3.63
CA LYS A 39 3.28 -4.47 -3.63
C LYS A 39 4.02 -3.16 -3.88
N VAL A 40 3.48 -2.28 -4.73
CA VAL A 40 4.05 -0.95 -4.97
C VAL A 40 3.97 -0.10 -3.70
N LEU A 41 2.84 -0.13 -3.00
CA LEU A 41 2.64 0.60 -1.74
C LEU A 41 3.54 0.07 -0.62
N GLU A 42 3.74 -1.24 -0.52
CA GLU A 42 4.72 -1.84 0.40
C GLU A 42 6.16 -1.40 0.07
N GLY A 43 6.50 -1.36 -1.22
CA GLY A 43 7.80 -0.83 -1.65
C GLY A 43 7.98 0.64 -1.26
N GLN A 44 6.93 1.47 -1.37
CA GLN A 44 6.95 2.85 -0.90
C GLN A 44 7.13 2.96 0.62
N ALA A 45 6.47 2.08 1.40
CA ALA A 45 6.66 2.03 2.86
C ALA A 45 8.12 1.77 3.22
N LEU A 46 8.76 0.78 2.59
CA LEU A 46 10.18 0.48 2.80
C LEU A 46 11.09 1.67 2.41
N GLN A 47 10.80 2.35 1.29
CA GLN A 47 11.56 3.53 0.87
C GLN A 47 11.44 4.69 1.89
N ILE A 48 10.28 4.88 2.51
CA ILE A 48 10.10 5.87 3.57
C ILE A 48 10.99 5.55 4.78
N GLU A 49 11.04 4.29 5.21
CA GLU A 49 11.89 3.87 6.31
C GLU A 49 13.39 4.00 6.00
N GLU A 50 13.81 3.62 4.79
CA GLU A 50 15.19 3.78 4.35
C GLU A 50 15.59 5.24 4.27
N LYS A 51 14.72 6.09 3.74
CA LYS A 51 14.94 7.53 3.71
C LYS A 51 15.09 8.10 5.12
N ALA A 52 14.26 7.69 6.07
CA ALA A 52 14.37 8.13 7.45
C ALA A 52 15.73 7.77 8.08
N LYS A 53 16.24 6.57 7.83
CA LYS A 53 17.60 6.17 8.29
C LYS A 53 18.67 7.08 7.69
N PHE A 54 18.54 7.44 6.42
CA PHE A 54 19.46 8.37 5.78
C PHE A 54 19.35 9.79 6.38
N ASP A 55 18.13 10.27 6.58
CA ASP A 55 17.87 11.59 7.16
C ASP A 55 18.42 11.69 8.60
N VAL A 56 18.24 10.65 9.42
CA VAL A 56 18.83 10.53 10.76
C VAL A 56 20.36 10.57 10.68
N ALA A 57 20.95 9.79 9.79
CA ALA A 57 22.42 9.77 9.64
C ALA A 57 22.97 11.15 9.21
N GLN A 58 22.27 11.81 8.29
CA GLN A 58 22.64 13.17 7.84
C GLN A 58 22.48 14.20 8.96
N PHE A 59 21.38 14.12 9.71
CA PHE A 59 21.13 14.98 10.87
C PHE A 59 22.25 14.80 11.90
N ASN A 60 22.56 13.59 12.31
CA ASN A 60 23.61 13.29 13.28
C ASN A 60 25.00 13.77 12.82
N LYS A 61 25.30 13.67 11.53
CA LYS A 61 26.54 14.22 10.97
C LYS A 61 26.60 15.75 11.11
N LYS A 62 25.52 16.45 10.77
CA LYS A 62 25.43 17.92 10.90
C LYS A 62 25.50 18.33 12.36
N PHE A 63 24.83 17.59 13.25
CA PHE A 63 24.84 17.88 14.68
C PHE A 63 26.25 17.75 15.27
N LYS A 64 26.99 16.68 14.93
CA LYS A 64 28.40 16.52 15.36
C LYS A 64 29.30 17.66 14.86
N GLN A 65 29.08 18.15 13.65
CA GLN A 65 29.82 19.31 13.12
C GLN A 65 29.50 20.59 13.91
N LEU A 66 28.21 20.82 14.22
CA LEU A 66 27.79 21.95 15.04
C LEU A 66 28.36 21.85 16.46
N GLU A 67 28.29 20.69 17.09
CA GLU A 67 28.88 20.43 18.40
C GLU A 67 30.37 20.75 18.40
N GLY A 68 31.12 20.26 17.40
CA GLY A 68 32.54 20.56 17.27
C GLY A 68 32.84 22.05 17.12
N THR A 69 32.05 22.77 16.30
CA THR A 69 32.22 24.23 16.13
C THR A 69 31.88 25.01 17.41
N THR A 70 30.84 24.58 18.13
CA THR A 70 30.45 25.16 19.42
C THR A 70 31.53 24.96 20.48
N LYS A 71 32.09 23.75 20.57
CA LYS A 71 33.23 23.45 21.48
C LYS A 71 34.42 24.34 21.20
N VAL A 72 34.80 24.48 19.93
CA VAL A 72 35.93 25.38 19.56
C VAL A 72 35.67 26.85 19.93
N ALA A 73 34.42 27.33 19.69
CA ALA A 73 34.05 28.68 20.04
C ALA A 73 34.08 28.94 21.55
N LEU A 74 33.55 28.01 22.35
CA LEU A 74 33.58 28.09 23.82
C LEU A 74 35.03 28.01 24.36
N ALA A 75 35.86 27.14 23.85
CA ALA A 75 37.27 27.03 24.23
C ALA A 75 38.06 28.34 23.94
N LYS A 76 37.79 28.99 22.79
CA LYS A 76 38.39 30.27 22.44
C LYS A 76 37.93 31.40 23.36
N SER A 77 36.75 31.34 23.93
CA SER A 77 36.24 32.32 24.91
C SER A 77 36.75 32.09 26.34
N GLY A 78 37.55 31.08 26.57
CA GLY A 78 38.11 30.76 27.90
C GLY A 78 37.13 30.02 28.83
N VAL A 79 36.03 29.51 28.31
CA VAL A 79 35.01 28.76 29.10
C VAL A 79 35.52 27.35 29.34
N VAL A 80 35.45 26.89 30.59
CA VAL A 80 35.76 25.51 30.95
C VAL A 80 34.63 24.61 30.53
N MET A 81 34.90 23.60 29.68
CA MET A 81 33.89 22.77 29.00
C MET A 81 33.18 21.78 29.94
N ASP A 82 33.86 21.32 31.00
CA ASP A 82 33.37 20.24 31.87
C ASP A 82 32.59 20.76 33.10
N SER A 83 32.25 22.04 33.16
CA SER A 83 31.57 22.62 34.31
C SER A 83 30.63 23.79 33.96
N GLY A 84 29.61 23.96 34.79
CA GLY A 84 28.73 25.14 34.73
C GLY A 84 27.82 25.16 33.48
N SER A 85 27.68 26.37 32.90
CA SER A 85 26.75 26.63 31.81
C SER A 85 27.12 25.89 30.52
N ALA A 86 28.41 25.66 30.24
CA ALA A 86 28.86 24.97 29.03
C ALA A 86 28.39 23.52 29.00
N TYR A 87 28.53 22.82 30.12
CA TYR A 87 28.06 21.44 30.28
C TYR A 87 26.53 21.35 30.09
N ASN A 88 25.77 22.26 30.68
CA ASN A 88 24.32 22.30 30.54
C ASN A 88 23.88 22.55 29.08
N ILE A 89 24.61 23.41 28.34
CA ILE A 89 24.35 23.67 26.92
C ILE A 89 24.59 22.39 26.09
N GLU A 90 25.70 21.68 26.33
CA GLU A 90 25.99 20.41 25.63
C GLU A 90 24.93 19.35 25.91
N LEU A 91 24.54 19.19 27.17
CA LEU A 91 23.50 18.22 27.56
C LEU A 91 22.15 18.56 26.93
N SER A 92 21.74 19.85 26.95
CA SER A 92 20.50 20.31 26.33
C SER A 92 20.52 20.09 24.82
N ASN A 93 21.61 20.40 24.14
CA ASN A 93 21.77 20.18 22.70
C ASN A 93 21.73 18.68 22.34
N ALA A 94 22.38 17.81 23.14
CA ALA A 94 22.34 16.37 22.93
C ALA A 94 20.92 15.81 23.09
N PHE A 95 20.20 16.25 24.10
CA PHE A 95 18.80 15.88 24.33
C PHE A 95 17.89 16.33 23.17
N GLU A 96 18.04 17.58 22.73
CA GLU A 96 17.30 18.11 21.58
C GLU A 96 17.60 17.31 20.30
N ALA A 97 18.85 16.96 20.06
CA ALA A 97 19.24 16.14 18.91
C ALA A 97 18.62 14.73 18.96
N GLU A 98 18.54 14.13 20.14
CA GLU A 98 17.86 12.85 20.31
C GLU A 98 16.37 12.96 20.03
N LEU A 99 15.70 13.99 20.55
CA LEU A 99 14.28 14.24 20.25
C LEU A 99 14.02 14.44 18.76
N GLN A 100 14.87 15.18 18.05
CA GLN A 100 14.75 15.38 16.61
C GLN A 100 14.94 14.06 15.85
N THR A 101 15.86 13.23 16.25
CA THR A 101 16.07 11.89 15.68
C THR A 101 14.83 11.01 15.87
N GLN A 102 14.30 10.96 17.08
CA GLN A 102 13.10 10.20 17.41
C GLN A 102 11.87 10.71 16.61
N LEU A 103 11.77 12.02 16.41
CA LEU A 103 10.69 12.62 15.63
C LEU A 103 10.76 12.22 14.14
N ILE A 104 11.96 12.21 13.55
CA ILE A 104 12.17 11.75 12.17
C ILE A 104 11.74 10.28 12.04
N GLU A 105 12.18 9.43 12.96
CA GLU A 105 11.83 8.01 12.94
C GLU A 105 10.34 7.77 13.17
N TYR A 106 9.72 8.49 14.11
CA TYR A 106 8.29 8.39 14.40
C TYR A 106 7.46 8.78 13.18
N ASN A 107 7.75 9.92 12.56
CA ASN A 107 7.04 10.39 11.38
C ASN A 107 7.18 9.41 10.22
N ALA A 108 8.35 8.83 10.02
CA ALA A 108 8.57 7.82 9.01
C ALA A 108 7.77 6.52 9.29
N LYS A 109 7.74 6.06 10.54
CA LYS A 109 6.94 4.89 10.93
C LYS A 109 5.45 5.11 10.68
N VAL A 110 4.92 6.29 11.03
CA VAL A 110 3.52 6.64 10.76
C VAL A 110 3.25 6.66 9.26
N ALA A 111 4.12 7.29 8.47
CA ALA A 111 3.97 7.35 7.02
C ALA A 111 4.09 5.97 6.35
N ALA A 112 5.01 5.13 6.78
CA ALA A 112 5.16 3.75 6.30
C ALA A 112 3.96 2.89 6.69
N SER A 113 3.45 3.02 7.92
CA SER A 113 2.25 2.32 8.39
C SER A 113 1.02 2.68 7.54
N ASN A 114 0.84 3.96 7.20
CA ASN A 114 -0.24 4.39 6.32
C ASN A 114 -0.14 3.74 4.94
N LYS A 115 1.08 3.61 4.37
CA LYS A 115 1.28 2.93 3.09
C LYS A 115 1.00 1.43 3.18
N MET A 116 1.33 0.79 4.28
CA MET A 116 1.00 -0.62 4.53
C MET A 116 -0.52 -0.82 4.68
N GLU A 117 -1.21 0.12 5.30
CA GLU A 117 -2.67 0.10 5.39
C GLU A 117 -3.33 0.26 4.00
N GLU A 118 -2.87 1.22 3.19
CA GLU A 118 -3.30 1.38 1.79
C GLU A 118 -3.07 0.09 0.99
N ALA A 119 -1.93 -0.59 1.18
CA ALA A 119 -1.64 -1.87 0.53
C ALA A 119 -2.62 -2.97 0.95
N ASN A 120 -2.98 -3.04 2.23
CA ASN A 120 -3.98 -3.98 2.72
C ASN A 120 -5.37 -3.69 2.14
N PHE A 121 -5.76 -2.42 2.04
CA PHE A 121 -7.01 -2.02 1.38
C PHE A 121 -7.02 -2.41 -0.11
N ALA A 122 -5.90 -2.24 -0.82
CA ALA A 122 -5.79 -2.69 -2.20
C ALA A 122 -6.01 -4.22 -2.32
N ARG A 123 -5.42 -5.03 -1.42
CA ARG A 123 -5.63 -6.48 -1.40
C ARG A 123 -7.09 -6.85 -1.12
N ILE A 124 -7.71 -6.21 -0.13
CA ILE A 124 -9.12 -6.43 0.20
C ILE A 124 -10.00 -6.08 -1.01
N SER A 125 -9.76 -4.94 -1.66
CA SER A 125 -10.49 -4.52 -2.85
C SER A 125 -10.34 -5.52 -4.00
N GLY A 126 -9.14 -6.05 -4.21
CA GLY A 126 -8.88 -7.10 -5.20
C GLY A 126 -9.64 -8.39 -4.90
N GLN A 127 -9.68 -8.80 -3.63
CA GLN A 127 -10.45 -9.97 -3.21
C GLN A 127 -11.96 -9.76 -3.36
N MET A 128 -12.46 -8.57 -3.03
CA MET A 128 -13.86 -8.20 -3.24
C MET A 128 -14.23 -8.22 -4.72
N ALA A 129 -13.41 -7.67 -5.60
CA ALA A 129 -13.61 -7.70 -7.05
C ALA A 129 -13.69 -9.15 -7.58
N LYS A 130 -12.82 -10.04 -7.11
CA LYS A 130 -12.87 -11.46 -7.43
C LYS A 130 -14.17 -12.11 -6.94
N ASN A 131 -14.59 -11.83 -5.72
CA ASN A 131 -15.81 -12.39 -5.15
C ASN A 131 -17.07 -11.88 -5.89
N GLN A 132 -17.10 -10.59 -6.24
CA GLN A 132 -18.17 -10.02 -7.07
C GLN A 132 -18.24 -10.69 -8.44
N ALA A 133 -17.10 -10.92 -9.09
CA ALA A 133 -17.04 -11.64 -10.35
C ALA A 133 -17.58 -13.08 -10.23
N LYS A 134 -17.28 -13.79 -9.14
CA LYS A 134 -17.84 -15.12 -8.85
C LYS A 134 -19.36 -15.07 -8.66
N LEU A 135 -19.89 -14.09 -7.93
CA LEU A 135 -21.34 -13.91 -7.77
C LEU A 135 -22.01 -13.62 -9.11
N ALA A 136 -21.42 -12.78 -9.94
CA ALA A 136 -21.91 -12.51 -11.29
C ALA A 136 -21.89 -13.77 -12.17
N GLN A 137 -20.85 -14.60 -12.06
CA GLN A 137 -20.80 -15.90 -12.73
C GLN A 137 -21.94 -16.83 -12.29
N LEU A 138 -22.21 -16.92 -10.99
CA LEU A 138 -23.31 -17.74 -10.46
C LEU A 138 -24.66 -17.22 -10.96
N ASN A 139 -24.87 -15.91 -10.95
CA ASN A 139 -26.11 -15.30 -11.46
C ASN A 139 -26.31 -15.59 -12.97
N THR A 140 -25.23 -15.53 -13.76
CA THR A 140 -25.25 -15.90 -15.18
C THR A 140 -25.65 -17.37 -15.38
N LEU A 141 -25.14 -18.28 -14.56
CA LEU A 141 -25.51 -19.70 -14.63
C LEU A 141 -26.98 -19.92 -14.30
N VAL A 142 -27.47 -19.27 -13.23
CA VAL A 142 -28.89 -19.39 -12.82
C VAL A 142 -29.79 -18.82 -13.92
N SER A 143 -29.52 -17.65 -14.45
CA SER A 143 -30.35 -17.02 -15.49
C SER A 143 -30.33 -17.83 -16.80
N THR A 144 -29.18 -18.37 -17.19
CA THR A 144 -29.08 -19.24 -18.37
C THR A 144 -29.82 -20.54 -18.17
N GLY A 145 -29.69 -21.17 -16.98
CA GLY A 145 -30.41 -22.40 -16.64
C GLY A 145 -31.93 -22.24 -16.64
N THR A 146 -32.45 -21.16 -16.05
CA THR A 146 -33.89 -20.86 -16.06
C THR A 146 -34.40 -20.57 -17.47
N SER A 147 -33.65 -19.85 -18.31
CA SER A 147 -34.00 -19.59 -19.70
C SER A 147 -34.09 -20.88 -20.52
N LEU A 148 -33.16 -21.83 -20.32
CA LEU A 148 -33.21 -23.12 -21.01
C LEU A 148 -34.40 -23.97 -20.56
N LEU A 149 -34.75 -23.96 -19.27
CA LEU A 149 -35.89 -24.69 -18.74
C LEU A 149 -37.23 -24.13 -19.26
N THR A 150 -37.36 -22.82 -19.34
CA THR A 150 -38.59 -22.19 -19.91
C THR A 150 -38.75 -22.48 -21.40
N MET A 151 -37.64 -22.53 -22.16
CA MET A 151 -37.63 -22.89 -23.58
C MET A 151 -37.94 -24.37 -23.83
N SER A 152 -37.63 -25.27 -22.90
CA SER A 152 -37.90 -26.71 -23.03
C SER A 152 -39.36 -27.08 -22.73
N ASN A 153 -40.11 -26.20 -22.04
CA ASN A 153 -41.51 -26.40 -21.66
C ASN A 153 -42.50 -25.64 -22.58
N ALA A 154 -42.02 -24.95 -23.61
CA ALA A 154 -42.82 -24.26 -24.61
C ALA A 154 -42.77 -25.02 -25.93
#